data_65d6da2a54a3feaf66b3b641afdbc003
#
_entry.id   65d6da2a54a3feaf66b3b641afdbc003
#
_cell.length_a   1.000
_cell.length_b   1.000
_cell.length_c   1.000
_cell.angle_alpha   90.00
_cell.angle_beta   90.00
_cell.angle_gamma   90.00
#
_symmetry.space_group_name_H-M   'P 1'
#
loop_
_entity.id
_entity.type
_entity.pdbx_description
1 polymer ?
#
loop_
_entity_poly.entity_id
_entity_poly.type
_entity_poly.pdbx_seq_one_letter_code
_entity_poly.pdbx_strand_id
1 'polypeptide(L)' 'MKHEIKKEFNETYNFWMISCPEGCKITSWKEGDDIKDYASFEIAYCPKDADLSIYHCISAEDDKVLLEKQYEELTKEESK' A
#
# COMPACT_ATOMS: atom_id res chain seq x y z
N MET A 1 -9.12 -15.49 7.65
CA MET A 1 -8.71 -14.80 6.42
C MET A 1 -7.46 -14.00 6.70
N LYS A 2 -6.51 -14.11 5.85
CA LYS A 2 -5.25 -13.41 6.06
C LYS A 2 -5.03 -12.35 5.01
N HIS A 3 -4.39 -11.29 5.44
CA HIS A 3 -4.03 -10.20 4.56
C HIS A 3 -2.68 -10.53 3.92
N GLU A 4 -2.70 -11.43 2.97
CA GLU A 4 -1.47 -11.84 2.30
C GLU A 4 -1.42 -11.28 0.90
N ILE A 5 -0.26 -10.80 0.53
CA ILE A 5 -0.04 -10.28 -0.81
C ILE A 5 0.03 -11.43 -1.80
N LYS A 6 -0.72 -11.31 -2.88
CA LYS A 6 -0.65 -12.24 -4.00
C LYS A 6 0.40 -11.69 -4.96
N LYS A 7 1.36 -12.53 -5.30
CA LYS A 7 2.46 -12.14 -6.19
C LYS A 7 2.40 -12.97 -7.46
N GLU A 8 2.51 -12.30 -8.58
CA GLU A 8 2.45 -12.96 -9.87
C GLU A 8 3.46 -12.30 -10.79
N PHE A 9 4.36 -13.10 -11.35
CA PHE A 9 5.36 -12.57 -12.25
C PHE A 9 4.84 -12.62 -13.69
N ASN A 10 4.93 -11.50 -14.39
CA ASN A 10 4.52 -11.42 -15.79
C ASN A 10 5.76 -11.48 -16.66
N GLU A 11 5.94 -12.61 -17.34
CA GLU A 11 7.12 -12.83 -18.19
C GLU A 11 7.12 -11.95 -19.44
N THR A 12 5.94 -11.64 -19.94
CA THR A 12 5.83 -10.81 -21.14
C THR A 12 6.41 -9.42 -20.93
N TYR A 13 6.07 -8.82 -19.80
CA TYR A 13 6.51 -7.46 -19.49
C TYR A 13 7.64 -7.43 -18.48
N ASN A 14 8.01 -8.58 -17.97
CA ASN A 14 9.17 -8.73 -17.06
C ASN A 14 9.03 -7.93 -15.78
N PHE A 15 7.84 -7.99 -15.17
CA PHE A 15 7.61 -7.33 -13.88
C PHE A 15 6.73 -8.20 -12.99
N TRP A 16 6.73 -7.85 -11.70
CA TRP A 16 5.84 -8.46 -10.72
C TRP A 16 4.54 -7.68 -10.64
N MET A 17 3.45 -8.39 -10.57
CA MET A 17 2.15 -7.81 -10.30
C MET A 17 1.75 -8.29 -8.91
N ILE A 18 1.52 -7.38 -7.99
CA ILE A 18 1.13 -7.73 -6.64
C ILE A 18 -0.23 -7.13 -6.34
N SER A 19 -1.01 -7.86 -5.56
CA SER A 19 -2.35 -7.42 -5.20
C SER A 19 -2.73 -8.02 -3.86
N CYS A 20 -3.82 -7.53 -3.30
CA CYS A 20 -4.35 -8.04 -2.03
C CYS A 20 -5.70 -8.68 -2.25
N PRO A 21 -6.15 -9.52 -1.32
CA PRO A 21 -7.48 -10.09 -1.39
C PRO A 21 -8.55 -9.01 -1.46
N GLU A 22 -9.72 -9.39 -1.93
CA GLU A 22 -10.85 -8.48 -2.00
C GLU A 22 -11.13 -7.88 -0.64
N GLY A 23 -11.34 -6.59 -0.62
CA GLY A 23 -11.58 -5.86 0.63
C GLY A 23 -10.33 -5.35 1.30
N CYS A 24 -9.18 -5.52 0.65
CA CYS A 24 -7.90 -5.05 1.19
C CYS A 24 -7.19 -4.18 0.17
N LYS A 25 -6.24 -3.42 0.66
CA LYS A 25 -5.40 -2.56 -0.18
C LYS A 25 -3.94 -2.86 0.07
N ILE A 26 -3.11 -2.56 -0.92
CA ILE A 26 -1.66 -2.71 -0.80
C ILE A 26 -1.07 -1.42 -0.28
N THR A 27 -0.15 -1.52 0.65
CA THR A 27 0.60 -0.35 1.09
C THR A 27 2.05 -0.73 1.36
N SER A 28 2.94 0.22 1.15
CA SER A 28 4.34 0.06 1.55
C SER A 28 4.62 0.82 2.85
N TRP A 29 3.61 1.44 3.42
CA TRP A 29 3.75 2.19 4.66
C TRP A 29 3.82 1.23 5.85
N LYS A 30 4.68 1.54 6.79
CA LYS A 30 4.82 0.77 8.01
C LYS A 30 4.57 1.67 9.20
N GLU A 31 4.12 1.07 10.29
CA GLU A 31 3.94 1.82 11.52
C GLU A 31 5.28 2.42 11.94
N GLY A 32 5.28 3.71 12.21
CA GLY A 32 6.48 4.44 12.52
C GLY A 32 6.96 5.31 11.37
N ASP A 33 6.49 5.06 10.16
CA ASP A 33 6.81 5.92 9.03
C ASP A 33 5.97 7.20 9.10
N ASP A 34 6.38 8.19 8.35
CA ASP A 34 5.65 9.46 8.29
C ASP A 34 4.31 9.22 7.59
N ILE A 35 3.21 9.52 8.29
CA ILE A 35 1.88 9.31 7.74
C ILE A 35 1.64 10.10 6.46
N LYS A 36 2.41 11.18 6.26
CA LYS A 36 2.29 11.97 5.03
C LYS A 36 2.69 11.18 3.80
N ASP A 37 3.50 10.16 3.99
CA ASP A 37 3.94 9.31 2.88
C ASP A 37 3.04 8.11 2.66
N TYR A 38 1.97 8.00 3.45
CA TYR A 38 1.08 6.87 3.31
C TYR A 38 0.40 6.86 1.94
N ALA A 39 0.34 5.69 1.34
CA ALA A 39 -0.38 5.49 0.09
C ALA A 39 -0.87 4.05 0.03
N SER A 40 -2.00 3.85 -0.62
CA SER A 40 -2.54 2.51 -0.80
C SER A 40 -2.96 2.32 -2.25
N PHE A 41 -2.93 1.08 -2.71
CA PHE A 41 -3.21 0.74 -4.10
C PHE A 41 -4.02 -0.54 -4.17
N GLU A 42 -4.72 -0.72 -5.27
CA GLU A 42 -5.42 -1.98 -5.52
C GLU A 42 -4.45 -3.00 -6.12
N ILE A 43 -3.58 -2.54 -7.00
CA ILE A 43 -2.57 -3.38 -7.65
C ILE A 43 -1.31 -2.56 -7.78
N ALA A 44 -0.17 -3.19 -7.59
CA ALA A 44 1.11 -2.54 -7.80
C ALA A 44 1.96 -3.37 -8.77
N TYR A 45 2.75 -2.69 -9.59
CA TYR A 45 3.64 -3.32 -10.56
C TYR A 45 5.06 -2.98 -10.18
N CYS A 46 5.89 -4.00 -10.05
CA CYS A 46 7.25 -3.81 -9.55
C CYS A 46 8.27 -4.42 -10.50
N PRO A 47 9.46 -3.82 -10.60
CA PRO A 47 10.50 -4.41 -11.43
C PRO A 47 10.86 -5.82 -10.98
N LYS A 48 11.48 -6.57 -11.87
CA LYS A 48 11.83 -7.96 -11.63
C LYS A 48 12.61 -8.16 -10.33
N ASP A 49 13.54 -7.27 -10.04
CA ASP A 49 14.40 -7.38 -8.87
C ASP A 49 14.00 -6.49 -7.71
N ALA A 50 12.74 -6.03 -7.71
CA ALA A 50 12.25 -5.21 -6.61
C ALA A 50 12.11 -6.04 -5.34
N ASP A 51 12.27 -5.39 -4.21
CA ASP A 51 12.07 -6.01 -2.91
C ASP A 51 10.58 -5.97 -2.57
N LEU A 52 9.91 -7.10 -2.72
CA LEU A 52 8.47 -7.18 -2.50
C LEU A 52 8.11 -7.25 -1.02
N SER A 53 9.10 -7.44 -0.15
CA SER A 53 8.83 -7.54 1.28
C SER A 53 8.40 -6.23 1.92
N ILE A 54 8.57 -5.12 1.21
CA ILE A 54 8.15 -3.82 1.73
C ILE A 54 6.63 -3.60 1.60
N TYR A 55 5.95 -4.45 0.83
CA TYR A 55 4.53 -4.29 0.59
C TYR A 55 3.70 -5.12 1.56
N HIS A 56 2.60 -4.56 2.02
CA HIS A 56 1.72 -5.18 2.99
C HIS A 56 0.28 -4.99 2.57
N CYS A 57 -0.59 -5.89 3.01
CA CYS A 57 -2.02 -5.73 2.79
C CYS A 57 -2.66 -5.21 4.07
N ILE A 58 -3.59 -4.29 3.94
CA ILE A 58 -4.38 -3.83 5.06
C ILE A 58 -5.86 -3.89 4.66
N SER A 59 -6.72 -4.02 5.64
CA SER A 59 -8.16 -4.04 5.39
C SER A 59 -8.62 -2.67 4.88
N ALA A 60 -9.75 -2.67 4.18
CA ALA A 60 -10.32 -1.42 3.69
C ALA A 60 -10.64 -0.45 4.84
N GLU A 61 -11.04 -1.00 5.98
CA GLU A 61 -11.34 -0.17 7.14
C GLU A 61 -10.10 0.51 7.69
N ASP A 62 -9.01 -0.25 7.80
CA ASP A 62 -7.74 0.31 8.29
C ASP A 62 -7.18 1.32 7.31
N ASP A 63 -7.31 1.04 6.01
CA ASP A 63 -6.87 1.96 4.98
C ASP A 63 -7.60 3.30 5.11
N LYS A 64 -8.89 3.25 5.34
CA LYS A 64 -9.69 4.45 5.50
C LYS A 64 -9.22 5.27 6.70
N VAL A 65 -8.93 4.62 7.81
CA VAL A 65 -8.43 5.29 9.02
C VAL A 65 -7.11 5.99 8.75
N LEU A 66 -6.20 5.29 8.07
CA LEU A 66 -4.89 5.86 7.78
C LEU A 66 -4.97 7.02 6.80
N LEU A 67 -5.85 6.92 5.81
CA LEU A 67 -6.05 8.02 4.88
C LEU A 67 -6.63 9.24 5.56
N GLU A 68 -7.53 9.05 6.51
CA GLU A 68 -8.08 10.16 7.27
C GLU A 68 -7.01 10.84 8.11
N LYS A 69 -6.13 10.05 8.72
CA LYS A 69 -5.01 10.61 9.49
C LYS A 69 -4.07 11.39 8.59
N GLN A 70 -3.77 10.85 7.42
CA GLN A 70 -2.92 11.53 6.46
C GLN A 70 -3.53 12.88 6.07
N TYR A 71 -4.82 12.87 5.78
CA TYR A 71 -5.52 14.08 5.40
C TYR A 71 -5.48 15.13 6.51
N GLU A 72 -5.68 14.70 7.75
CA GLU A 72 -5.62 15.59 8.90
C GLU A 72 -4.24 16.23 9.05
N GLU A 73 -3.19 15.44 8.90
CA GLU A 73 -1.83 15.96 9.01
C GLU A 73 -1.52 16.98 7.93
N LEU A 74 -1.91 16.68 6.71
CA LEU A 74 -1.67 17.58 5.58
C LEU A 74 -2.46 18.89 5.76
N THR A 75 -3.71 18.77 6.16
CA THR A 75 -4.58 19.93 6.37
C THR A 75 -4.07 20.79 7.53
N LYS A 76 -3.61 20.13 8.58
CA LYS A 76 -3.12 20.81 9.76
C LYS A 76 -1.91 21.68 9.43
N GLU A 77 -1.05 21.22 8.56
CA GLU A 77 0.10 22.01 8.13
C GLU A 77 -0.32 23.19 7.30
N GLU A 78 -1.33 23.02 6.47
CA GLU A 78 -1.80 24.10 5.61
C GLU A 78 -2.51 25.21 6.38
N SER A 79 -3.09 24.89 7.53
CA SER A 79 -3.83 25.90 8.29
C SER A 79 -2.98 26.85 9.07
N LYS A 80 -1.72 26.82 8.92
CA LYS A 80 -0.85 27.80 9.59
C LYS A 80 -0.75 29.12 8.84
#